data_9d4f52f42faf9517046d8b1cceb36022
#
_entry.id   9d4f52f42faf9517046d8b1cceb36022
#
_cell.length_a   1.000
_cell.length_b   1.000
_cell.length_c   1.000
_cell.angle_alpha   90.00
_cell.angle_beta   90.00
_cell.angle_gamma   90.00
#
_symmetry.space_group_name_H-M   'P 1'
#
loop_
_entity.id
_entity.type
_entity.pdbx_description
1 polymer ?
#
loop_
_entity_poly.entity_id
_entity_poly.type
_entity_poly.pdbx_seq_one_letter_code
_entity_poly.pdbx_strand_id
1 'polypeptide(L)'
;MFEALGQRFTKVFSGLRGKVSESDLETFAAEIKIALLESDVAQSVADNFAKQILKIAQERSDEINKSTNPAQKIFEIVNAQLTLTLGGSARRLRHAKTGPTVILLTGLQGAGKTSLAGKLAKYLKDQGNTPLLVASDLQRLNAVTQLQVVGQSISVPVFAPEPGNGVGDPVVVAKAGLQFAKDKFHNFVIVDTAGRLGVDQELMQQAIRVRDAVSPDETLFVVDAMIGQDAVVTAKAFADGVGFDAIVLTKLDGDARGGAALSIVEVTGKPIIFAATGEKVSDFDLFYPDRMASRILGMGDVASLAEQAKRSMSTDTAAKLEQKFASGDDFTFEDFLSQLEAMKSMGSMSKLMGLLPGSGAMKKQMENFDEGELVRTRAIIESMTPQERADPKVLNGSRRARISRGSGRAISEINSLVERFSGAQKMMKQMRNGGMPGIPGMGGMPKIAKDNPPPKKKSRSGNPAKRAAEEGS
;
A
#
# COMPACT_ATOMS: atom_id res chain seq x y z
N MET A 1 4.05 3.18 -8.70
CA MET A 1 2.95 4.17 -8.67
C MET A 1 3.47 5.48 -8.10
N PHE A 2 3.20 6.62 -8.70
CA PHE A 2 3.63 7.97 -8.29
C PHE A 2 5.16 8.19 -8.18
N GLU A 3 5.98 7.23 -8.61
CA GLU A 3 7.44 7.32 -8.43
C GLU A 3 8.04 8.49 -9.25
N ALA A 4 7.55 8.69 -10.47
CA ALA A 4 7.96 9.80 -11.32
C ALA A 4 7.60 11.16 -10.68
N LEU A 5 6.37 11.28 -10.15
CA LEU A 5 5.93 12.49 -9.44
C LEU A 5 6.74 12.70 -8.16
N GLY A 6 6.99 11.63 -7.38
CA GLY A 6 7.79 11.69 -6.16
C GLY A 6 9.23 12.13 -6.39
N GLN A 7 9.89 11.62 -7.44
CA GLN A 7 11.24 12.04 -7.81
C GLN A 7 11.30 13.53 -8.17
N ARG A 8 10.28 14.05 -8.88
CA ARG A 8 10.17 15.46 -9.22
C ARG A 8 9.98 16.33 -7.99
N PHE A 9 9.05 15.96 -7.11
CA PHE A 9 8.87 16.66 -5.85
C PHE A 9 10.14 16.65 -5.00
N THR A 10 10.83 15.51 -4.88
CA THR A 10 12.11 15.43 -4.16
C THR A 10 13.14 16.40 -4.74
N LYS A 11 13.21 16.55 -6.07
CA LYS A 11 14.10 17.49 -6.73
C LYS A 11 13.73 18.94 -6.40
N VAL A 12 12.45 19.29 -6.46
CA VAL A 12 11.92 20.62 -6.12
C VAL A 12 12.26 20.98 -4.66
N PHE A 13 12.00 20.06 -3.73
CA PHE A 13 12.34 20.28 -2.30
C PHE A 13 13.84 20.41 -2.03
N SER A 14 14.70 19.74 -2.80
CA SER A 14 16.16 19.82 -2.62
C SER A 14 16.73 21.20 -2.95
N GLY A 15 16.00 22.03 -3.70
CA GLY A 15 16.34 23.41 -4.00
C GLY A 15 16.13 24.37 -2.83
N LEU A 16 15.29 24.05 -1.86
CA LEU A 16 14.97 24.91 -0.73
C LEU A 16 16.05 24.78 0.36
N ARG A 17 16.87 25.83 0.56
CA ARG A 17 17.92 25.87 1.57
C ARG A 17 17.94 27.22 2.31
N GLY A 18 18.00 27.16 3.64
CA GLY A 18 18.09 28.37 4.47
C GLY A 18 16.77 29.12 4.62
N LYS A 19 16.84 30.47 4.78
CA LYS A 19 15.64 31.32 4.84
C LYS A 19 14.99 31.37 3.46
N VAL A 20 13.69 31.31 3.44
CA VAL A 20 12.88 31.29 2.21
C VAL A 20 12.27 32.69 1.99
N SER A 21 12.59 33.30 0.87
CA SER A 21 12.01 34.57 0.43
C SER A 21 10.67 34.36 -0.30
N GLU A 22 9.93 35.44 -0.51
CA GLU A 22 8.69 35.40 -1.28
C GLU A 22 8.93 34.90 -2.73
N SER A 23 10.00 35.39 -3.36
CA SER A 23 10.41 34.92 -4.69
C SER A 23 10.76 33.43 -4.75
N ASP A 24 11.34 32.88 -3.67
CA ASP A 24 11.61 31.43 -3.58
C ASP A 24 10.30 30.63 -3.49
N LEU A 25 9.29 31.14 -2.78
CA LEU A 25 7.96 30.51 -2.71
C LEU A 25 7.22 30.54 -4.03
N GLU A 26 7.31 31.64 -4.79
CA GLU A 26 6.74 31.75 -6.14
C GLU A 26 7.40 30.76 -7.10
N THR A 27 8.74 30.70 -7.10
CA THR A 27 9.50 29.75 -7.90
C THR A 27 9.15 28.31 -7.55
N PHE A 28 9.07 27.99 -6.25
CA PHE A 28 8.68 26.70 -5.75
C PHE A 28 7.28 26.28 -6.20
N ALA A 29 6.29 27.19 -6.11
CA ALA A 29 4.93 26.91 -6.56
C ALA A 29 4.87 26.67 -8.07
N ALA A 30 5.67 27.42 -8.86
CA ALA A 30 5.78 27.21 -10.30
C ALA A 30 6.39 25.84 -10.65
N GLU A 31 7.43 25.41 -9.93
CA GLU A 31 8.05 24.09 -10.12
C GLU A 31 7.11 22.96 -9.73
N ILE A 32 6.33 23.09 -8.64
CA ILE A 32 5.26 22.14 -8.28
C ILE A 32 4.23 22.02 -9.40
N LYS A 33 3.76 23.14 -9.95
CA LYS A 33 2.83 23.15 -11.08
C LYS A 33 3.39 22.35 -12.25
N ILE A 34 4.64 22.60 -12.64
CA ILE A 34 5.30 21.88 -13.73
C ILE A 34 5.36 20.37 -13.42
N ALA A 35 5.76 19.99 -12.19
CA ALA A 35 5.83 18.59 -11.78
C ALA A 35 4.47 17.88 -11.87
N LEU A 36 3.39 18.57 -11.51
CA LEU A 36 2.03 18.05 -11.61
C LEU A 36 1.59 17.87 -13.08
N LEU A 37 1.83 18.89 -13.93
CA LEU A 37 1.50 18.83 -15.37
C LEU A 37 2.23 17.68 -16.09
N GLU A 38 3.52 17.52 -15.81
CA GLU A 38 4.33 16.44 -16.37
C GLU A 38 3.94 15.05 -15.84
N SER A 39 3.12 15.01 -14.80
CA SER A 39 2.53 13.78 -14.23
C SER A 39 1.08 13.57 -14.64
N ASP A 40 0.65 14.21 -15.74
CA ASP A 40 -0.70 14.11 -16.31
C ASP A 40 -1.83 14.63 -15.39
N VAL A 41 -1.53 15.54 -14.46
CA VAL A 41 -2.56 16.29 -13.72
C VAL A 41 -3.20 17.31 -14.65
N ALA A 42 -4.52 17.46 -14.60
CA ALA A 42 -5.23 18.46 -15.38
C ALA A 42 -4.74 19.87 -15.05
N GLN A 43 -4.58 20.73 -16.08
CA GLN A 43 -4.02 22.07 -15.94
C GLN A 43 -4.72 22.91 -14.87
N SER A 44 -6.06 22.92 -14.88
CA SER A 44 -6.85 23.66 -13.90
C SER A 44 -6.59 23.23 -12.47
N VAL A 45 -6.37 21.92 -12.26
CA VAL A 45 -6.08 21.34 -10.95
C VAL A 45 -4.66 21.67 -10.51
N ALA A 46 -3.68 21.57 -11.42
CA ALA A 46 -2.30 21.94 -11.14
C ALA A 46 -2.17 23.44 -10.81
N ASP A 47 -2.89 24.30 -11.54
CA ASP A 47 -2.93 25.75 -11.30
C ASP A 47 -3.55 26.08 -9.93
N ASN A 48 -4.68 25.44 -9.59
CA ASN A 48 -5.35 25.64 -8.31
C ASN A 48 -4.47 25.17 -7.14
N PHE A 49 -3.88 24.00 -7.26
CA PHE A 49 -2.99 23.42 -6.26
C PHE A 49 -1.78 24.33 -5.98
N ALA A 50 -1.09 24.78 -7.03
CA ALA A 50 0.08 25.66 -6.89
C ALA A 50 -0.29 27.01 -6.25
N LYS A 51 -1.44 27.59 -6.62
CA LYS A 51 -1.96 28.84 -6.01
C LYS A 51 -2.26 28.64 -4.51
N GLN A 52 -2.87 27.53 -4.14
CA GLN A 52 -3.19 27.23 -2.75
C GLN A 52 -1.92 27.04 -1.92
N ILE A 53 -0.91 26.32 -2.45
CA ILE A 53 0.38 26.15 -1.78
C ILE A 53 1.05 27.52 -1.56
N LEU A 54 1.11 28.34 -2.60
CA LEU A 54 1.72 29.67 -2.51
C LEU A 54 1.02 30.53 -1.44
N LYS A 55 -0.31 30.59 -1.48
CA LYS A 55 -1.11 31.33 -0.50
C LYS A 55 -0.83 30.88 0.95
N ILE A 56 -0.92 29.57 1.21
CA ILE A 56 -0.70 29.02 2.56
C ILE A 56 0.75 29.28 3.02
N ALA A 57 1.73 29.13 2.11
CA ALA A 57 3.13 29.36 2.45
C ALA A 57 3.41 30.87 2.73
N GLN A 58 2.78 31.77 2.01
CA GLN A 58 2.86 33.22 2.28
C GLN A 58 2.23 33.60 3.62
N GLU A 59 1.02 33.09 3.90
CA GLU A 59 0.32 33.31 5.19
C GLU A 59 1.13 32.78 6.39
N ARG A 60 1.94 31.74 6.19
CA ARG A 60 2.79 31.12 7.22
C ARG A 60 4.28 31.45 7.08
N SER A 61 4.64 32.46 6.30
CA SER A 61 6.04 32.80 6.00
C SER A 61 6.87 33.07 7.27
N ASP A 62 6.29 33.73 8.28
CA ASP A 62 6.94 33.98 9.56
C ASP A 62 7.20 32.67 10.35
N GLU A 63 6.27 31.74 10.35
CA GLU A 63 6.41 30.41 10.98
C GLU A 63 7.50 29.59 10.27
N ILE A 64 7.47 29.59 8.94
CA ILE A 64 8.45 28.90 8.10
C ILE A 64 9.85 29.41 8.39
N ASN A 65 10.05 30.73 8.39
CA ASN A 65 11.36 31.35 8.56
C ASN A 65 11.89 31.34 9.99
N LYS A 66 11.03 31.15 11.00
CA LYS A 66 11.42 30.94 12.41
C LYS A 66 11.77 29.47 12.70
N SER A 67 11.41 28.55 11.80
CA SER A 67 11.70 27.14 11.98
C SER A 67 13.20 26.83 11.81
N THR A 68 13.69 25.85 12.55
CA THR A 68 15.04 25.29 12.36
C THR A 68 15.20 24.60 10.99
N ASN A 69 14.09 24.19 10.37
CA ASN A 69 14.06 23.57 9.05
C ASN A 69 12.87 24.10 8.21
N PRO A 70 13.04 25.25 7.52
CA PRO A 70 12.00 25.82 6.66
C PRO A 70 11.49 24.87 5.58
N ALA A 71 12.37 24.10 4.95
CA ALA A 71 12.00 23.14 3.92
C ALA A 71 11.04 22.07 4.44
N GLN A 72 11.22 21.61 5.70
CA GLN A 72 10.31 20.66 6.35
C GLN A 72 8.91 21.27 6.56
N LYS A 73 8.82 22.56 6.91
CA LYS A 73 7.53 23.24 7.06
C LYS A 73 6.78 23.38 5.74
N ILE A 74 7.48 23.73 4.66
CA ILE A 74 6.89 23.77 3.31
C ILE A 74 6.44 22.37 2.89
N PHE A 75 7.24 21.36 3.19
CA PHE A 75 6.88 19.97 2.93
C PHE A 75 5.59 19.55 3.64
N GLU A 76 5.43 19.92 4.93
CA GLU A 76 4.20 19.64 5.70
C GLU A 76 2.97 20.31 5.06
N ILE A 77 3.11 21.55 4.56
CA ILE A 77 2.05 22.27 3.84
C ILE A 77 1.65 21.51 2.56
N VAL A 78 2.64 21.09 1.74
CA VAL A 78 2.37 20.37 0.50
C VAL A 78 1.73 19.01 0.78
N ASN A 79 2.20 18.29 1.80
CA ASN A 79 1.62 17.00 2.21
C ASN A 79 0.16 17.13 2.66
N ALA A 80 -0.12 18.14 3.49
CA ALA A 80 -1.48 18.42 3.92
C ALA A 80 -2.40 18.78 2.74
N GLN A 81 -1.92 19.61 1.81
CA GLN A 81 -2.69 20.00 0.64
C GLN A 81 -2.92 18.82 -0.33
N LEU A 82 -1.91 17.96 -0.56
CA LEU A 82 -2.08 16.74 -1.33
C LEU A 82 -3.11 15.80 -0.68
N THR A 83 -3.05 15.64 0.63
CA THR A 83 -4.02 14.84 1.39
C THR A 83 -5.44 15.37 1.18
N LEU A 84 -5.64 16.67 1.27
CA LEU A 84 -6.94 17.32 1.04
C LEU A 84 -7.42 17.11 -0.40
N THR A 85 -6.56 17.33 -1.40
CA THR A 85 -6.87 17.14 -2.81
C THR A 85 -7.21 15.68 -3.13
N LEU A 86 -6.64 14.70 -2.41
CA LEU A 86 -6.97 13.28 -2.54
C LEU A 86 -8.25 12.85 -1.79
N GLY A 87 -8.95 13.78 -1.15
CA GLY A 87 -10.21 13.53 -0.45
C GLY A 87 -10.15 13.64 1.07
N GLY A 88 -9.03 14.08 1.62
CA GLY A 88 -8.82 14.41 3.04
C GLY A 88 -8.66 13.18 3.93
N SER A 89 -9.70 12.42 4.16
CA SER A 89 -9.71 11.23 5.03
C SER A 89 -10.22 9.99 4.32
N ALA A 90 -9.75 8.81 4.75
CA ALA A 90 -10.27 7.56 4.24
C ALA A 90 -11.76 7.40 4.55
N ARG A 91 -12.56 7.07 3.54
CA ARG A 91 -13.99 6.79 3.68
C ARG A 91 -14.25 5.29 3.50
N ARG A 92 -15.11 4.74 4.34
CA ARG A 92 -15.60 3.37 4.21
C ARG A 92 -16.87 3.31 3.37
N LEU A 93 -17.24 2.11 2.92
CA LEU A 93 -18.54 1.86 2.28
C LEU A 93 -19.68 2.27 3.21
N ARG A 94 -20.74 2.80 2.61
CA ARG A 94 -22.02 2.96 3.30
C ARG A 94 -22.68 1.60 3.42
N HIS A 95 -23.43 1.41 4.48
CA HIS A 95 -24.19 0.19 4.70
C HIS A 95 -25.68 0.50 4.68
N ALA A 96 -26.46 -0.38 4.08
CA ALA A 96 -27.91 -0.31 4.15
C ALA A 96 -28.40 -0.39 5.61
N LYS A 97 -29.43 0.35 5.93
CA LYS A 97 -30.08 0.27 7.26
C LYS A 97 -30.92 -1.00 7.40
N THR A 98 -31.46 -1.49 6.29
CA THR A 98 -32.32 -2.68 6.22
C THR A 98 -32.08 -3.42 4.92
N GLY A 99 -32.11 -4.76 4.96
CA GLY A 99 -31.82 -5.60 3.78
C GLY A 99 -30.34 -5.63 3.38
N PRO A 100 -30.04 -6.16 2.18
CA PRO A 100 -28.69 -6.20 1.69
C PRO A 100 -28.19 -4.79 1.28
N THR A 101 -26.93 -4.52 1.53
CA THR A 101 -26.24 -3.33 0.98
C THR A 101 -25.98 -3.55 -0.50
N VAL A 102 -26.49 -2.65 -1.34
CA VAL A 102 -26.39 -2.73 -2.80
C VAL A 102 -25.28 -1.82 -3.30
N ILE A 103 -24.30 -2.38 -3.99
CA ILE A 103 -23.17 -1.68 -4.60
C ILE A 103 -23.28 -1.81 -6.11
N LEU A 104 -23.38 -0.68 -6.81
CA LEU A 104 -23.37 -0.63 -8.26
C LEU A 104 -21.99 -0.23 -8.78
N LEU A 105 -21.39 -1.04 -9.68
CA LEU A 105 -20.15 -0.70 -10.34
C LEU A 105 -20.44 -0.04 -11.68
N THR A 106 -19.88 1.14 -11.92
CA THR A 106 -20.00 1.89 -13.18
C THR A 106 -18.63 2.37 -13.66
N GLY A 107 -18.46 2.67 -14.94
CA GLY A 107 -17.19 3.15 -15.50
C GLY A 107 -16.93 2.66 -16.91
N LEU A 108 -15.78 3.07 -17.47
CA LEU A 108 -15.37 2.73 -18.84
C LEU A 108 -15.15 1.23 -19.06
N GLN A 109 -15.19 0.83 -20.33
CA GLN A 109 -14.75 -0.50 -20.73
C GLN A 109 -13.24 -0.65 -20.46
N GLY A 110 -12.83 -1.83 -19.99
CA GLY A 110 -11.44 -2.07 -19.65
C GLY A 110 -10.96 -1.48 -18.31
N ALA A 111 -11.79 -0.70 -17.61
CA ALA A 111 -11.45 -0.16 -16.29
C ALA A 111 -11.36 -1.23 -15.17
N GLY A 112 -11.68 -2.49 -15.47
CA GLY A 112 -11.53 -3.58 -14.51
C GLY A 112 -12.72 -3.83 -13.58
N LYS A 113 -13.95 -3.42 -13.95
CA LYS A 113 -15.15 -3.58 -13.11
C LYS A 113 -15.40 -5.03 -12.68
N THR A 114 -15.40 -5.97 -13.59
CA THR A 114 -15.61 -7.41 -13.31
C THR A 114 -14.54 -7.97 -12.37
N SER A 115 -13.27 -7.61 -12.59
CA SER A 115 -12.18 -8.00 -11.69
C SER A 115 -12.33 -7.34 -10.31
N LEU A 116 -12.76 -6.08 -10.28
CA LEU A 116 -13.05 -5.35 -9.06
C LEU A 116 -14.22 -5.97 -8.30
N ALA A 117 -15.28 -6.39 -8.98
CA ALA A 117 -16.41 -7.09 -8.34
C ALA A 117 -15.92 -8.28 -7.52
N GLY A 118 -15.01 -9.10 -8.08
CA GLY A 118 -14.39 -10.20 -7.34
C GLY A 118 -13.52 -9.74 -6.17
N LYS A 119 -12.68 -8.73 -6.36
CA LYS A 119 -11.81 -8.19 -5.29
C LYS A 119 -12.63 -7.65 -4.13
N LEU A 120 -13.65 -6.87 -4.43
CA LEU A 120 -14.56 -6.29 -3.44
C LEU A 120 -15.36 -7.39 -2.71
N ALA A 121 -15.87 -8.39 -3.44
CA ALA A 121 -16.58 -9.51 -2.84
C ALA A 121 -15.67 -10.31 -1.89
N LYS A 122 -14.42 -10.57 -2.28
CA LYS A 122 -13.44 -11.25 -1.41
C LYS A 122 -13.13 -10.40 -0.17
N TYR A 123 -12.90 -9.10 -0.33
CA TYR A 123 -12.65 -8.18 0.77
C TYR A 123 -13.81 -8.17 1.78
N LEU A 124 -15.07 -8.13 1.32
CA LEU A 124 -16.24 -8.19 2.17
C LEU A 124 -16.39 -9.56 2.85
N LYS A 125 -16.14 -10.65 2.12
CA LYS A 125 -16.17 -12.01 2.66
C LYS A 125 -15.15 -12.21 3.77
N ASP A 126 -13.94 -11.68 3.60
CA ASP A 126 -12.88 -11.76 4.61
C ASP A 126 -13.21 -10.99 5.91
N GLN A 127 -14.16 -10.06 5.83
CA GLN A 127 -14.74 -9.35 6.97
C GLN A 127 -15.96 -10.07 7.58
N GLY A 128 -16.26 -11.31 7.14
CA GLY A 128 -17.37 -12.08 7.64
C GLY A 128 -18.72 -11.81 6.97
N ASN A 129 -18.74 -11.07 5.85
CA ASN A 129 -19.96 -10.80 5.11
C ASN A 129 -20.29 -11.92 4.10
N THR A 130 -21.55 -11.92 3.63
CA THR A 130 -22.09 -12.87 2.66
C THR A 130 -22.45 -12.15 1.34
N PRO A 131 -21.45 -11.77 0.51
CA PRO A 131 -21.70 -11.05 -0.73
C PRO A 131 -22.32 -11.95 -1.80
N LEU A 132 -23.15 -11.34 -2.68
CA LEU A 132 -23.64 -11.90 -3.94
C LEU A 132 -23.12 -11.02 -5.09
N LEU A 133 -22.59 -11.66 -6.13
CA LEU A 133 -22.27 -11.00 -7.40
C LEU A 133 -23.47 -11.09 -8.35
N VAL A 134 -23.81 -10.01 -9.05
CA VAL A 134 -24.90 -9.99 -10.03
C VAL A 134 -24.35 -9.62 -11.40
N ALA A 135 -24.53 -10.53 -12.37
CA ALA A 135 -24.01 -10.40 -13.73
C ALA A 135 -24.97 -9.54 -14.60
N SER A 136 -24.85 -8.23 -14.52
CA SER A 136 -25.68 -7.27 -15.30
C SER A 136 -24.94 -6.73 -16.56
N ASP A 137 -23.70 -7.17 -16.84
CA ASP A 137 -23.03 -6.93 -18.12
C ASP A 137 -23.44 -8.01 -19.14
N LEU A 138 -24.48 -7.75 -19.92
CA LEU A 138 -25.00 -8.67 -20.92
C LEU A 138 -24.54 -8.33 -22.34
N GLN A 139 -23.82 -7.25 -22.54
CA GLN A 139 -23.42 -6.77 -23.88
C GLN A 139 -22.12 -7.38 -24.36
N ARG A 140 -21.20 -7.71 -23.46
CA ARG A 140 -19.92 -8.32 -23.84
C ARG A 140 -20.06 -9.83 -23.92
N LEU A 141 -19.56 -10.38 -25.00
CA LEU A 141 -19.42 -11.83 -25.12
C LEU A 141 -18.62 -12.36 -23.89
N ASN A 142 -19.14 -13.41 -23.26
CA ASN A 142 -18.53 -14.08 -22.11
C ASN A 142 -18.42 -13.24 -20.80
N ALA A 143 -19.04 -12.05 -20.70
CA ALA A 143 -18.97 -11.26 -19.47
C ALA A 143 -19.59 -11.99 -18.28
N VAL A 144 -20.73 -12.62 -18.48
CA VAL A 144 -21.41 -13.46 -17.46
C VAL A 144 -20.53 -14.61 -17.03
N THR A 145 -19.98 -15.36 -17.99
CA THR A 145 -19.05 -16.47 -17.70
C THR A 145 -17.80 -16.00 -16.98
N GLN A 146 -17.25 -14.83 -17.36
CA GLN A 146 -16.12 -14.23 -16.69
C GLN A 146 -16.41 -13.95 -15.21
N LEU A 147 -17.57 -13.35 -14.91
CA LEU A 147 -17.95 -13.08 -13.53
C LEU A 147 -18.19 -14.38 -12.73
N GLN A 148 -18.77 -15.41 -13.37
CA GLN A 148 -18.95 -16.74 -12.76
C GLN A 148 -17.60 -17.39 -12.40
N VAL A 149 -16.61 -17.34 -13.28
CA VAL A 149 -15.24 -17.83 -13.01
C VAL A 149 -14.60 -17.07 -11.85
N VAL A 150 -14.75 -15.75 -11.85
CA VAL A 150 -14.26 -14.91 -10.74
C VAL A 150 -14.94 -15.29 -9.44
N GLY A 151 -16.27 -15.40 -9.41
CA GLY A 151 -17.03 -15.81 -8.22
C GLY A 151 -16.61 -17.20 -7.70
N GLN A 152 -16.44 -18.16 -8.60
CA GLN A 152 -16.00 -19.50 -8.26
C GLN A 152 -14.60 -19.51 -7.64
N SER A 153 -13.66 -18.73 -8.19
CA SER A 153 -12.28 -18.66 -7.70
C SER A 153 -12.17 -18.15 -6.25
N ILE A 154 -13.13 -17.35 -5.79
CA ILE A 154 -13.20 -16.79 -4.43
C ILE A 154 -14.31 -17.44 -3.57
N SER A 155 -15.00 -18.45 -4.10
CA SER A 155 -16.16 -19.11 -3.47
C SER A 155 -17.23 -18.11 -3.03
N VAL A 156 -17.65 -17.23 -3.94
CA VAL A 156 -18.76 -16.28 -3.80
C VAL A 156 -19.81 -16.60 -4.87
N PRO A 157 -21.10 -16.72 -4.50
CA PRO A 157 -22.15 -17.01 -5.45
C PRO A 157 -22.34 -15.87 -6.46
N VAL A 158 -22.75 -16.24 -7.68
CA VAL A 158 -23.04 -15.32 -8.77
C VAL A 158 -24.46 -15.54 -9.24
N PHE A 159 -25.29 -14.51 -9.22
CA PHE A 159 -26.59 -14.51 -9.88
C PHE A 159 -26.38 -14.10 -11.34
N ALA A 160 -26.79 -14.95 -12.25
CA ALA A 160 -26.66 -14.74 -13.68
C ALA A 160 -27.96 -15.10 -14.41
N PRO A 161 -28.27 -14.49 -15.57
CA PRO A 161 -29.43 -14.87 -16.37
C PRO A 161 -29.25 -16.25 -16.98
N GLU A 162 -30.35 -16.96 -17.21
CA GLU A 162 -30.37 -18.18 -18.01
C GLU A 162 -31.08 -17.88 -19.33
N PRO A 163 -30.54 -18.32 -20.50
CA PRO A 163 -29.37 -19.20 -20.72
C PRO A 163 -28.01 -18.51 -20.65
N GLY A 164 -27.83 -17.33 -20.11
CA GLY A 164 -26.53 -16.69 -19.94
C GLY A 164 -26.22 -15.62 -21.00
N ASN A 165 -24.95 -15.52 -21.41
CA ASN A 165 -24.37 -14.41 -22.18
C ASN A 165 -25.22 -13.84 -23.31
N GLY A 166 -25.41 -12.51 -23.31
CA GLY A 166 -26.08 -11.76 -24.40
C GLY A 166 -27.60 -11.87 -24.41
N VAL A 167 -28.22 -12.52 -23.42
CA VAL A 167 -29.67 -12.70 -23.35
C VAL A 167 -30.25 -12.01 -22.13
N GLY A 168 -31.28 -11.22 -22.33
CA GLY A 168 -32.05 -10.57 -21.27
C GLY A 168 -31.84 -9.06 -21.17
N ASP A 169 -32.56 -8.45 -20.23
CA ASP A 169 -32.46 -7.02 -19.90
C ASP A 169 -31.60 -6.88 -18.62
N PRO A 170 -30.53 -6.10 -18.65
CA PRO A 170 -29.69 -5.83 -17.47
C PRO A 170 -30.46 -5.34 -16.24
N VAL A 171 -31.53 -4.58 -16.46
CA VAL A 171 -32.39 -4.07 -15.40
C VAL A 171 -33.18 -5.20 -14.72
N VAL A 172 -33.72 -6.12 -15.52
CA VAL A 172 -34.45 -7.30 -15.01
C VAL A 172 -33.51 -8.20 -14.22
N VAL A 173 -32.31 -8.46 -14.74
CA VAL A 173 -31.29 -9.27 -14.06
C VAL A 173 -30.87 -8.64 -12.74
N ALA A 174 -30.63 -7.34 -12.72
CA ALA A 174 -30.24 -6.63 -11.49
C ALA A 174 -31.34 -6.71 -10.41
N LYS A 175 -32.61 -6.50 -10.77
CA LYS A 175 -33.75 -6.64 -9.85
C LYS A 175 -33.91 -8.07 -9.33
N ALA A 176 -33.84 -9.06 -10.22
CA ALA A 176 -33.95 -10.46 -9.85
C ALA A 176 -32.80 -10.90 -8.92
N GLY A 177 -31.57 -10.44 -9.22
CA GLY A 177 -30.41 -10.66 -8.34
C GLY A 177 -30.57 -10.06 -6.96
N LEU A 178 -31.11 -8.84 -6.86
CA LEU A 178 -31.41 -8.22 -5.56
C LEU A 178 -32.48 -9.01 -4.78
N GLN A 179 -33.53 -9.48 -5.47
CA GLN A 179 -34.56 -10.31 -4.83
C GLN A 179 -33.96 -11.65 -4.34
N PHE A 180 -33.17 -12.30 -5.18
CA PHE A 180 -32.45 -13.53 -4.81
C PHE A 180 -31.56 -13.32 -3.57
N ALA A 181 -30.87 -12.18 -3.49
CA ALA A 181 -30.03 -11.85 -2.33
C ALA A 181 -30.86 -11.75 -1.05
N LYS A 182 -32.05 -11.16 -1.10
CA LYS A 182 -32.99 -11.08 0.04
C LYS A 182 -33.47 -12.46 0.45
N ASP A 183 -33.88 -13.27 -0.51
CA ASP A 183 -34.43 -14.62 -0.27
C ASP A 183 -33.36 -15.60 0.29
N LYS A 184 -32.10 -15.38 -0.05
CA LYS A 184 -30.95 -16.19 0.38
C LYS A 184 -30.13 -15.57 1.52
N PHE A 185 -30.60 -14.46 2.10
CA PHE A 185 -29.96 -13.77 3.21
C PHE A 185 -28.52 -13.31 2.95
N HIS A 186 -28.23 -12.90 1.71
CA HIS A 186 -27.01 -12.20 1.43
C HIS A 186 -27.06 -10.77 1.98
N ASN A 187 -26.01 -10.31 2.63
CA ASN A 187 -25.99 -8.97 3.23
C ASN A 187 -25.30 -7.91 2.34
N PHE A 188 -24.69 -8.32 1.24
CA PHE A 188 -24.16 -7.45 0.20
C PHE A 188 -24.51 -7.96 -1.19
N VAL A 189 -24.83 -7.00 -2.09
CA VAL A 189 -25.06 -7.26 -3.51
C VAL A 189 -24.14 -6.35 -4.31
N ILE A 190 -23.30 -6.94 -5.17
CA ILE A 190 -22.42 -6.22 -6.07
C ILE A 190 -22.91 -6.40 -7.49
N VAL A 191 -23.41 -5.34 -8.11
CA VAL A 191 -23.96 -5.36 -9.48
C VAL A 191 -22.85 -4.95 -10.45
N ASP A 192 -22.35 -5.92 -11.24
CA ASP A 192 -21.38 -5.67 -12.30
C ASP A 192 -22.10 -5.26 -13.59
N THR A 193 -21.85 -4.04 -14.07
CA THR A 193 -22.50 -3.49 -15.28
C THR A 193 -21.57 -3.45 -16.48
N ALA A 194 -22.14 -3.34 -17.67
CA ALA A 194 -21.38 -3.17 -18.89
C ALA A 194 -20.47 -1.92 -18.83
N GLY A 195 -19.26 -2.04 -19.34
CA GLY A 195 -18.34 -0.90 -19.52
C GLY A 195 -18.57 -0.21 -20.85
N ARG A 196 -18.06 1.01 -20.98
CA ARG A 196 -18.30 1.91 -22.11
C ARG A 196 -17.01 2.25 -22.84
N LEU A 197 -17.11 2.40 -24.16
CA LEU A 197 -16.06 3.01 -24.98
C LEU A 197 -16.39 4.52 -25.11
N GLY A 198 -16.13 5.33 -24.07
CA GLY A 198 -16.43 6.75 -24.05
C GLY A 198 -17.82 7.12 -23.51
N VAL A 199 -18.27 8.35 -23.80
CA VAL A 199 -19.55 8.91 -23.34
C VAL A 199 -20.64 8.59 -24.36
N ASP A 200 -21.20 7.39 -24.30
CA ASP A 200 -22.31 6.94 -25.12
C ASP A 200 -23.63 7.18 -24.37
N GLN A 201 -24.56 7.96 -24.96
CA GLN A 201 -25.80 8.34 -24.30
C GLN A 201 -26.73 7.15 -24.04
N GLU A 202 -26.87 6.22 -24.98
CA GLU A 202 -27.78 5.08 -24.83
C GLU A 202 -27.33 4.19 -23.67
N LEU A 203 -26.06 3.97 -23.60
CA LEU A 203 -25.47 3.15 -22.58
C LEU A 203 -25.41 3.86 -21.20
N MET A 204 -25.30 5.19 -21.16
CA MET A 204 -25.50 5.96 -19.93
C MET A 204 -26.92 5.80 -19.42
N GLN A 205 -27.93 5.88 -20.30
CA GLN A 205 -29.32 5.66 -19.96
C GLN A 205 -29.57 4.23 -19.43
N GLN A 206 -28.90 3.22 -19.96
CA GLN A 206 -28.99 1.87 -19.42
C GLN A 206 -28.42 1.79 -18.00
N ALA A 207 -27.25 2.39 -17.73
CA ALA A 207 -26.68 2.42 -16.38
C ALA A 207 -27.57 3.16 -15.38
N ILE A 208 -28.21 4.27 -15.82
CA ILE A 208 -29.19 5.01 -15.02
C ILE A 208 -30.39 4.11 -14.70
N ARG A 209 -30.95 3.40 -15.71
CA ARG A 209 -32.08 2.49 -15.50
C ARG A 209 -31.76 1.35 -14.52
N VAL A 210 -30.55 0.79 -14.60
CA VAL A 210 -30.08 -0.24 -13.64
C VAL A 210 -29.97 0.37 -12.25
N ARG A 211 -29.32 1.54 -12.11
CA ARG A 211 -29.21 2.26 -10.83
C ARG A 211 -30.58 2.49 -10.20
N ASP A 212 -31.49 3.08 -10.94
CA ASP A 212 -32.82 3.44 -10.44
C ASP A 212 -33.63 2.18 -10.07
N ALA A 213 -33.38 1.07 -10.75
CA ALA A 213 -34.08 -0.20 -10.53
C ALA A 213 -33.64 -0.90 -9.24
N VAL A 214 -32.36 -0.77 -8.82
CA VAL A 214 -31.83 -1.41 -7.62
C VAL A 214 -31.61 -0.45 -6.46
N SER A 215 -31.72 0.87 -6.70
CA SER A 215 -31.54 1.93 -5.69
C SER A 215 -30.29 1.66 -4.82
N PRO A 216 -29.09 1.70 -5.38
CA PRO A 216 -27.89 1.29 -4.68
C PRO A 216 -27.59 2.19 -3.47
N ASP A 217 -27.08 1.61 -2.40
CA ASP A 217 -26.55 2.35 -1.24
C ASP A 217 -25.20 3.03 -1.59
N GLU A 218 -24.48 2.46 -2.56
CA GLU A 218 -23.21 2.97 -3.04
C GLU A 218 -23.08 2.74 -4.55
N THR A 219 -22.87 3.80 -5.31
CA THR A 219 -22.50 3.73 -6.74
C THR A 219 -21.01 4.04 -6.85
N LEU A 220 -20.22 3.06 -7.32
CA LEU A 220 -18.77 3.17 -7.43
C LEU A 220 -18.35 3.42 -8.87
N PHE A 221 -17.67 4.53 -9.10
CA PHE A 221 -17.03 4.83 -10.38
C PHE A 221 -15.65 4.17 -10.44
N VAL A 222 -15.52 3.18 -11.33
CA VAL A 222 -14.29 2.40 -11.52
C VAL A 222 -13.48 3.03 -12.63
N VAL A 223 -12.26 3.46 -12.30
CA VAL A 223 -11.38 4.13 -13.25
C VAL A 223 -9.99 3.50 -13.25
N ASP A 224 -9.45 3.32 -14.45
CA ASP A 224 -8.08 2.88 -14.67
C ASP A 224 -7.13 4.06 -14.39
N ALA A 225 -6.20 3.89 -13.46
CA ALA A 225 -5.24 4.92 -13.09
C ALA A 225 -4.23 5.28 -14.21
N MET A 226 -4.15 4.45 -15.24
CA MET A 226 -3.29 4.69 -16.41
C MET A 226 -3.93 5.61 -17.45
N ILE A 227 -5.24 5.87 -17.36
CA ILE A 227 -5.92 6.81 -18.24
C ILE A 227 -5.51 8.22 -17.81
N GLY A 228 -4.91 8.99 -18.69
CA GLY A 228 -4.46 10.36 -18.47
C GLY A 228 -5.63 11.36 -18.33
N GLN A 229 -5.53 12.52 -18.95
CA GLN A 229 -6.51 13.61 -18.82
C GLN A 229 -7.94 13.25 -19.28
N ASP A 230 -8.08 12.28 -20.20
CA ASP A 230 -9.40 11.77 -20.64
C ASP A 230 -10.24 11.20 -19.48
N ALA A 231 -9.58 10.74 -18.43
CA ALA A 231 -10.27 10.28 -17.22
C ALA A 231 -11.10 11.38 -16.55
N VAL A 232 -10.64 12.63 -16.60
CA VAL A 232 -11.34 13.80 -16.01
C VAL A 232 -12.64 14.09 -16.76
N VAL A 233 -12.56 14.14 -18.09
CA VAL A 233 -13.75 14.38 -18.94
C VAL A 233 -14.77 13.26 -18.73
N THR A 234 -14.30 12.04 -18.71
CA THR A 234 -15.14 10.86 -18.47
C THR A 234 -15.75 10.88 -17.07
N ALA A 235 -14.98 11.14 -16.03
CA ALA A 235 -15.49 11.19 -14.66
C ALA A 235 -16.57 12.26 -14.50
N LYS A 236 -16.37 13.43 -15.11
CA LYS A 236 -17.38 14.49 -15.11
C LYS A 236 -18.68 14.05 -15.81
N ALA A 237 -18.58 13.44 -16.99
CA ALA A 237 -19.74 12.94 -17.72
C ALA A 237 -20.50 11.86 -16.93
N PHE A 238 -19.79 10.96 -16.23
CA PHE A 238 -20.43 9.98 -15.35
C PHE A 238 -21.03 10.60 -14.09
N ALA A 239 -20.40 11.62 -13.51
CA ALA A 239 -20.95 12.34 -12.37
C ALA A 239 -22.26 13.07 -12.73
N ASP A 240 -22.31 13.74 -13.88
CA ASP A 240 -23.46 14.48 -14.37
C ASP A 240 -24.57 13.54 -14.89
N GLY A 241 -24.21 12.37 -15.43
CA GLY A 241 -25.15 11.38 -16.00
C GLY A 241 -25.62 10.35 -14.98
N VAL A 242 -24.87 9.26 -14.80
CA VAL A 242 -25.25 8.17 -13.88
C VAL A 242 -25.25 8.63 -12.43
N GLY A 243 -24.34 9.53 -12.08
CA GLY A 243 -24.02 9.87 -10.71
C GLY A 243 -23.23 8.75 -10.01
N PHE A 244 -22.32 9.11 -9.14
CA PHE A 244 -21.63 8.14 -8.28
C PHE A 244 -21.27 8.77 -6.94
N ASP A 245 -21.06 7.92 -5.94
CA ASP A 245 -20.78 8.33 -4.56
C ASP A 245 -19.29 8.34 -4.25
N ALA A 246 -18.53 7.46 -4.90
CA ALA A 246 -17.12 7.29 -4.68
C ALA A 246 -16.40 6.69 -5.89
N ILE A 247 -15.08 6.80 -5.87
CA ILE A 247 -14.17 6.37 -6.92
C ILE A 247 -13.39 5.15 -6.45
N VAL A 248 -13.15 4.21 -7.36
CA VAL A 248 -12.21 3.10 -7.17
C VAL A 248 -11.14 3.15 -8.24
N LEU A 249 -9.90 3.25 -7.82
CA LEU A 249 -8.74 3.22 -8.72
C LEU A 249 -8.30 1.78 -8.98
N THR A 250 -8.09 1.45 -10.25
CA THR A 250 -7.57 0.15 -10.67
C THR A 250 -6.25 0.30 -11.40
N LYS A 251 -5.54 -0.81 -11.59
CA LYS A 251 -4.26 -0.92 -12.33
C LYS A 251 -3.17 0.02 -11.82
N LEU A 252 -3.14 0.23 -10.52
CA LEU A 252 -2.13 1.08 -9.89
C LEU A 252 -0.72 0.46 -9.86
N ASP A 253 -0.58 -0.79 -10.27
CA ASP A 253 0.69 -1.51 -10.47
C ASP A 253 1.35 -1.19 -11.83
N GLY A 254 0.61 -0.64 -12.77
CA GLY A 254 1.16 -0.12 -14.02
C GLY A 254 2.01 1.15 -13.82
N ASP A 255 2.54 1.67 -14.93
CA ASP A 255 3.30 2.94 -14.94
C ASP A 255 2.36 4.15 -14.86
N ALA A 256 1.49 4.13 -13.85
CA ALA A 256 0.56 5.22 -13.62
C ALA A 256 1.30 6.43 -13.02
N ARG A 257 1.28 7.55 -13.73
CA ARG A 257 1.85 8.82 -13.24
C ARG A 257 1.06 9.40 -12.07
N GLY A 258 -0.18 8.89 -11.86
CA GLY A 258 -1.05 9.22 -10.72
C GLY A 258 -1.80 10.54 -10.81
N GLY A 259 -1.51 11.36 -11.79
CA GLY A 259 -2.15 12.67 -11.96
C GLY A 259 -3.66 12.60 -12.19
N ALA A 260 -4.13 11.53 -12.83
CA ALA A 260 -5.56 11.32 -13.05
C ALA A 260 -6.34 11.24 -11.73
N ALA A 261 -5.78 10.59 -10.68
CA ALA A 261 -6.44 10.47 -9.38
C ALA A 261 -6.69 11.84 -8.74
N LEU A 262 -5.66 12.70 -8.71
CA LEU A 262 -5.79 14.08 -8.19
C LEU A 262 -6.84 14.86 -8.97
N SER A 263 -6.80 14.75 -10.30
CA SER A 263 -7.68 15.50 -11.19
C SER A 263 -9.14 15.07 -11.07
N ILE A 264 -9.41 13.78 -10.99
CA ILE A 264 -10.78 13.26 -10.88
C ILE A 264 -11.41 13.67 -9.55
N VAL A 265 -10.68 13.57 -8.43
CA VAL A 265 -11.21 13.95 -7.12
C VAL A 265 -11.53 15.44 -7.08
N GLU A 266 -10.62 16.29 -7.52
CA GLU A 266 -10.78 17.75 -7.52
C GLU A 266 -11.98 18.18 -8.39
N VAL A 267 -12.13 17.60 -9.60
CA VAL A 267 -13.20 17.98 -10.55
C VAL A 267 -14.56 17.45 -10.13
N THR A 268 -14.61 16.24 -9.53
CA THR A 268 -15.89 15.60 -9.16
C THR A 268 -16.31 15.86 -7.72
N GLY A 269 -15.38 16.24 -6.86
CA GLY A 269 -15.60 16.36 -5.41
C GLY A 269 -15.91 15.01 -4.74
N LYS A 270 -15.67 13.86 -5.41
CA LYS A 270 -15.98 12.53 -4.89
C LYS A 270 -14.72 11.85 -4.36
N PRO A 271 -14.80 11.21 -3.17
CA PRO A 271 -13.63 10.58 -2.56
C PRO A 271 -13.25 9.29 -3.28
N ILE A 272 -11.96 8.99 -3.29
CA ILE A 272 -11.47 7.64 -3.61
C ILE A 272 -11.61 6.79 -2.34
N ILE A 273 -12.23 5.62 -2.45
CA ILE A 273 -12.44 4.73 -1.29
C ILE A 273 -11.63 3.44 -1.36
N PHE A 274 -11.31 2.96 -2.55
CA PHE A 274 -10.53 1.75 -2.75
C PHE A 274 -9.48 1.92 -3.85
N ALA A 275 -8.43 1.12 -3.74
CA ALA A 275 -7.36 1.03 -4.71
C ALA A 275 -6.99 -0.43 -4.99
N ALA A 276 -6.92 -0.81 -6.29
CA ALA A 276 -6.40 -2.09 -6.73
C ALA A 276 -4.96 -1.90 -7.23
N THR A 277 -4.02 -2.54 -6.55
CA THR A 277 -2.57 -2.37 -6.74
C THR A 277 -1.91 -3.54 -7.47
N GLY A 278 -2.68 -4.39 -8.13
CA GLY A 278 -2.19 -5.53 -8.88
C GLY A 278 -3.31 -6.43 -9.38
N GLU A 279 -2.94 -7.52 -10.06
CA GLU A 279 -3.89 -8.45 -10.66
C GLU A 279 -4.53 -9.42 -9.65
N LYS A 280 -3.79 -9.80 -8.61
CA LYS A 280 -4.28 -10.77 -7.62
C LYS A 280 -5.50 -10.22 -6.88
N VAL A 281 -6.40 -11.11 -6.46
CA VAL A 281 -7.60 -10.74 -5.71
C VAL A 281 -7.23 -10.07 -4.37
N SER A 282 -6.09 -10.43 -3.78
CA SER A 282 -5.55 -9.83 -2.56
C SER A 282 -4.97 -8.42 -2.77
N ASP A 283 -4.71 -8.01 -4.01
CA ASP A 283 -4.13 -6.70 -4.31
C ASP A 283 -5.24 -5.61 -4.35
N PHE A 284 -5.94 -5.47 -3.23
CA PHE A 284 -7.07 -4.56 -3.08
C PHE A 284 -7.19 -4.11 -1.61
N ASP A 285 -7.28 -2.81 -1.38
CA ASP A 285 -7.43 -2.26 -0.03
C ASP A 285 -8.14 -0.90 -0.05
N LEU A 286 -8.50 -0.41 1.14
CA LEU A 286 -8.96 0.96 1.33
C LEU A 286 -7.93 1.97 0.84
N PHE A 287 -8.42 3.06 0.28
CA PHE A 287 -7.58 4.19 -0.11
C PHE A 287 -7.39 5.13 1.08
N TYR A 288 -6.15 5.39 1.44
CA TYR A 288 -5.77 6.30 2.50
C TYR A 288 -5.09 7.54 1.91
N PRO A 289 -5.78 8.69 1.82
CA PRO A 289 -5.27 9.92 1.22
C PRO A 289 -3.92 10.38 1.80
N ASP A 290 -3.77 10.32 3.11
CA ASP A 290 -2.55 10.70 3.84
C ASP A 290 -1.35 9.82 3.49
N ARG A 291 -1.55 8.50 3.43
CA ARG A 291 -0.50 7.55 3.02
C ARG A 291 -0.13 7.75 1.56
N MET A 292 -1.12 8.02 0.71
CA MET A 292 -0.89 8.27 -0.71
C MET A 292 -0.13 9.57 -0.94
N ALA A 293 -0.48 10.65 -0.23
CA ALA A 293 0.26 11.92 -0.25
C ALA A 293 1.72 11.72 0.17
N SER A 294 1.96 10.98 1.26
CA SER A 294 3.31 10.64 1.72
C SER A 294 4.10 9.83 0.68
N ARG A 295 3.46 8.90 -0.04
CA ARG A 295 4.09 8.14 -1.13
C ARG A 295 4.42 9.02 -2.32
N ILE A 296 3.53 9.93 -2.71
CA ILE A 296 3.75 10.93 -3.79
C ILE A 296 4.97 11.79 -3.44
N LEU A 297 5.15 12.15 -2.18
CA LEU A 297 6.29 12.97 -1.74
C LEU A 297 7.57 12.18 -1.45
N GLY A 298 7.59 10.88 -1.74
CA GLY A 298 8.78 10.03 -1.59
C GLY A 298 9.12 9.62 -0.16
N MET A 299 8.21 9.86 0.81
CA MET A 299 8.40 9.46 2.22
C MET A 299 8.13 7.96 2.46
N GLY A 300 7.66 7.24 1.45
CA GLY A 300 7.24 5.86 1.62
C GLY A 300 5.90 5.73 2.36
N ASP A 301 5.56 4.50 2.73
CA ASP A 301 4.33 4.18 3.43
C ASP A 301 4.61 3.16 4.55
N VAL A 302 5.23 3.65 5.61
CA VAL A 302 5.62 2.83 6.77
C VAL A 302 4.40 2.24 7.47
N ALA A 303 3.24 2.91 7.45
CA ALA A 303 2.01 2.43 8.06
C ALA A 303 1.46 1.20 7.32
N SER A 304 1.41 1.26 5.99
CA SER A 304 1.01 0.09 5.17
C SER A 304 1.97 -1.08 5.32
N LEU A 305 3.28 -0.82 5.43
CA LEU A 305 4.27 -1.87 5.73
C LEU A 305 3.99 -2.54 7.08
N ALA A 306 3.73 -1.76 8.11
CA ALA A 306 3.43 -2.28 9.45
C ALA A 306 2.12 -3.10 9.46
N GLU A 307 1.09 -2.65 8.74
CA GLU A 307 -0.16 -3.40 8.59
C GLU A 307 0.02 -4.69 7.80
N GLN A 308 0.77 -4.65 6.69
CA GLN A 308 1.09 -5.84 5.90
C GLN A 308 1.88 -6.86 6.71
N ALA A 309 2.87 -6.39 7.48
CA ALA A 309 3.62 -7.23 8.40
C ALA A 309 2.69 -7.91 9.43
N LYS A 310 1.76 -7.16 10.03
CA LYS A 310 0.78 -7.70 10.97
C LYS A 310 -0.18 -8.72 10.33
N ARG A 311 -0.62 -8.50 9.09
CA ARG A 311 -1.53 -9.42 8.38
C ARG A 311 -0.83 -10.72 7.93
N SER A 312 0.45 -10.66 7.60
CA SER A 312 1.22 -11.80 7.07
C SER A 312 1.94 -12.61 8.15
N MET A 313 2.20 -12.02 9.32
CA MET A 313 2.72 -12.75 10.47
C MET A 313 1.56 -13.38 11.24
N SER A 314 1.53 -14.71 11.31
CA SER A 314 0.63 -15.36 12.27
C SER A 314 0.98 -14.86 13.68
N THR A 315 -0.05 -14.69 14.52
CA THR A 315 0.13 -14.26 15.92
C THR A 315 1.15 -15.14 16.65
N ASP A 316 1.22 -16.43 16.33
CA ASP A 316 2.18 -17.38 16.90
C ASP A 316 3.63 -17.13 16.45
N THR A 317 3.84 -16.72 15.20
CA THR A 317 5.19 -16.46 14.68
C THR A 317 5.75 -15.15 15.24
N ALA A 318 4.89 -14.12 15.34
CA ALA A 318 5.26 -12.84 15.95
C ALA A 318 5.59 -13.00 17.44
N ALA A 319 4.75 -13.74 18.20
CA ALA A 319 4.96 -14.01 19.62
C ALA A 319 6.24 -14.82 19.87
N LYS A 320 6.51 -15.85 19.05
CA LYS A 320 7.75 -16.65 19.15
C LYS A 320 9.01 -15.80 18.86
N LEU A 321 8.95 -14.90 17.89
CA LEU A 321 10.06 -14.01 17.57
C LEU A 321 10.32 -13.03 18.73
N GLU A 322 9.26 -12.42 19.25
CA GLU A 322 9.32 -11.48 20.38
C GLU A 322 9.84 -12.17 21.65
N GLN A 323 9.39 -13.39 21.93
CA GLN A 323 9.86 -14.20 23.04
C GLN A 323 11.36 -14.56 22.89
N LYS A 324 11.82 -14.96 21.69
CA LYS A 324 13.23 -15.23 21.42
C LYS A 324 14.11 -13.98 21.53
N PHE A 325 13.60 -12.81 21.10
CA PHE A 325 14.30 -11.54 21.31
C PHE A 325 14.43 -11.20 22.79
N ALA A 326 13.39 -11.46 23.59
CA ALA A 326 13.36 -11.22 25.03
C ALA A 326 14.23 -12.24 25.82
N SER A 327 14.19 -13.55 25.45
CA SER A 327 14.97 -14.60 26.09
C SER A 327 16.46 -14.60 25.74
N GLY A 328 16.82 -13.92 24.66
CA GLY A 328 18.22 -13.86 24.22
C GLY A 328 18.72 -15.11 23.49
N ASP A 329 17.82 -15.96 23.03
CA ASP A 329 18.14 -17.17 22.30
C ASP A 329 18.82 -16.88 20.95
N ASP A 330 19.67 -17.79 20.51
CA ASP A 330 20.38 -17.64 19.23
C ASP A 330 19.41 -17.84 18.06
N PHE A 331 19.54 -16.98 17.05
CA PHE A 331 18.79 -17.05 15.79
C PHE A 331 19.20 -18.31 15.02
N THR A 332 18.25 -19.13 14.57
CA THR A 332 18.45 -20.42 13.92
C THR A 332 18.12 -20.37 12.41
N PHE A 333 18.55 -21.39 11.64
CA PHE A 333 18.12 -21.54 10.24
C PHE A 333 16.60 -21.76 10.10
N GLU A 334 15.95 -22.31 11.11
CA GLU A 334 14.50 -22.47 11.14
C GLU A 334 13.77 -21.13 11.27
N ASP A 335 14.30 -20.23 12.11
CA ASP A 335 13.81 -18.85 12.22
C ASP A 335 14.04 -18.08 10.93
N PHE A 336 15.20 -18.27 10.29
CA PHE A 336 15.53 -17.67 9.01
C PHE A 336 14.56 -18.13 7.90
N LEU A 337 14.27 -19.43 7.84
CA LEU A 337 13.30 -19.99 6.89
C LEU A 337 11.89 -19.42 7.13
N SER A 338 11.45 -19.37 8.39
CA SER A 338 10.16 -18.79 8.76
C SER A 338 10.05 -17.32 8.39
N GLN A 339 11.13 -16.55 8.51
CA GLN A 339 11.17 -15.16 8.05
C GLN A 339 11.09 -15.05 6.53
N LEU A 340 11.79 -15.90 5.78
CA LEU A 340 11.72 -15.93 4.32
C LEU A 340 10.33 -16.30 3.83
N GLU A 341 9.65 -17.24 4.50
CA GLU A 341 8.26 -17.60 4.18
C GLU A 341 7.28 -16.47 4.51
N ALA A 342 7.44 -15.81 5.64
CA ALA A 342 6.67 -14.62 5.99
C ALA A 342 6.87 -13.50 4.96
N MET A 343 8.11 -13.23 4.54
CA MET A 343 8.41 -12.26 3.49
C MET A 343 7.75 -12.63 2.15
N LYS A 344 7.75 -13.92 1.78
CA LYS A 344 7.06 -14.41 0.58
C LYS A 344 5.54 -14.22 0.67
N SER A 345 4.95 -14.43 1.85
CA SER A 345 3.52 -14.23 2.10
C SER A 345 3.09 -12.76 2.07
N MET A 346 4.02 -11.84 2.34
CA MET A 346 3.80 -10.38 2.25
C MET A 346 3.69 -9.86 0.80
N GLY A 347 3.94 -10.70 -0.19
CA GLY A 347 3.92 -10.34 -1.61
C GLY A 347 5.31 -10.17 -2.22
N SER A 348 5.39 -9.60 -3.44
CA SER A 348 6.68 -9.47 -4.10
C SER A 348 7.57 -8.46 -3.34
N MET A 349 8.86 -8.79 -3.22
CA MET A 349 9.88 -7.92 -2.61
C MET A 349 9.92 -6.51 -3.23
N SER A 350 9.65 -6.43 -4.54
CA SER A 350 9.56 -5.17 -5.27
C SER A 350 8.44 -4.27 -4.74
N LYS A 351 7.28 -4.85 -4.35
CA LYS A 351 6.17 -4.09 -3.76
C LYS A 351 6.52 -3.57 -2.36
N LEU A 352 7.16 -4.40 -1.52
CA LEU A 352 7.58 -4.01 -0.17
C LEU A 352 8.62 -2.88 -0.19
N MET A 353 9.57 -2.98 -1.11
CA MET A 353 10.58 -1.94 -1.30
C MET A 353 9.98 -0.61 -1.78
N GLY A 354 8.94 -0.65 -2.61
CA GLY A 354 8.22 0.57 -3.03
C GLY A 354 7.53 1.33 -1.89
N LEU A 355 7.35 0.70 -0.72
CA LEU A 355 6.78 1.31 0.49
C LEU A 355 7.84 1.94 1.40
N LEU A 356 9.13 1.64 1.20
CA LEU A 356 10.22 2.20 2.00
C LEU A 356 10.65 3.60 1.50
N PRO A 357 10.89 4.56 2.41
CA PRO A 357 11.40 5.88 2.03
C PRO A 357 12.79 5.77 1.40
N GLY A 358 13.03 6.50 0.30
CA GLY A 358 14.35 6.55 -0.34
C GLY A 358 14.78 5.28 -1.09
N SER A 359 13.86 4.35 -1.36
CA SER A 359 14.15 3.04 -1.95
C SER A 359 14.57 3.06 -3.43
N GLY A 360 14.48 4.19 -4.13
CA GLY A 360 14.76 4.27 -5.57
C GLY A 360 16.14 3.76 -5.99
N ALA A 361 17.17 4.01 -5.18
CA ALA A 361 18.53 3.50 -5.46
C ALA A 361 18.67 1.99 -5.15
N MET A 362 18.00 1.50 -4.12
CA MET A 362 18.00 0.08 -3.75
C MET A 362 17.16 -0.78 -4.71
N LYS A 363 16.09 -0.22 -5.28
CA LYS A 363 15.24 -0.92 -6.24
C LYS A 363 16.03 -1.37 -7.47
N LYS A 364 16.91 -0.52 -8.03
CA LYS A 364 17.81 -0.88 -9.14
C LYS A 364 18.77 -2.03 -8.82
N GLN A 365 19.22 -2.15 -7.57
CA GLN A 365 20.09 -3.26 -7.15
C GLN A 365 19.30 -4.56 -6.93
N MET A 366 18.01 -4.48 -6.62
CA MET A 366 17.15 -5.64 -6.34
C MET A 366 16.27 -6.06 -7.51
N GLU A 367 16.23 -5.33 -8.62
CA GLU A 367 15.59 -5.78 -9.88
C GLU A 367 16.16 -7.13 -10.38
N ASN A 368 17.37 -7.49 -9.93
CA ASN A 368 18.00 -8.77 -10.16
C ASN A 368 17.76 -9.82 -9.05
N PHE A 369 16.81 -9.58 -8.12
CA PHE A 369 16.50 -10.57 -7.09
C PHE A 369 15.75 -11.74 -7.71
N ASP A 370 16.42 -12.87 -7.83
CA ASP A 370 15.86 -14.10 -8.36
C ASP A 370 14.96 -14.78 -7.30
N GLU A 371 13.63 -14.75 -7.50
CA GLU A 371 12.68 -15.48 -6.64
C GLU A 371 13.04 -16.98 -6.53
N GLY A 372 13.72 -17.55 -7.52
CA GLY A 372 14.28 -18.90 -7.46
C GLY A 372 15.33 -19.07 -6.35
N GLU A 373 15.98 -17.99 -5.91
CA GLU A 373 16.95 -18.05 -4.81
C GLU A 373 16.28 -18.43 -3.48
N LEU A 374 15.04 -18.00 -3.24
CA LEU A 374 14.26 -18.42 -2.06
C LEU A 374 13.95 -19.91 -2.08
N VAL A 375 13.58 -20.44 -3.25
CA VAL A 375 13.31 -21.88 -3.41
C VAL A 375 14.58 -22.70 -3.19
N ARG A 376 15.72 -22.24 -3.72
CA ARG A 376 17.03 -22.89 -3.54
C ARG A 376 17.47 -22.85 -2.07
N THR A 377 17.32 -21.71 -1.41
CA THR A 377 17.63 -21.53 0.02
C THR A 377 16.79 -22.47 0.89
N ARG A 378 15.50 -22.57 0.60
CA ARG A 378 14.59 -23.51 1.28
C ARG A 378 15.06 -24.95 1.12
N ALA A 379 15.37 -25.39 -0.10
CA ALA A 379 15.83 -26.76 -0.36
C ALA A 379 17.12 -27.10 0.40
N ILE A 380 18.05 -26.15 0.54
CA ILE A 380 19.27 -26.33 1.32
C ILE A 380 18.95 -26.51 2.81
N ILE A 381 18.11 -25.64 3.39
CA ILE A 381 17.76 -25.69 4.83
C ILE A 381 16.94 -26.96 5.16
N GLU A 382 15.99 -27.34 4.31
CA GLU A 382 15.20 -28.56 4.49
C GLU A 382 16.05 -29.84 4.41
N SER A 383 17.17 -29.81 3.67
CA SER A 383 18.14 -30.90 3.61
C SER A 383 19.08 -31.00 4.83
N MET A 384 19.01 -30.04 5.76
CA MET A 384 19.73 -30.06 7.02
C MET A 384 18.99 -30.87 8.06
N THR A 385 19.73 -31.51 8.98
CA THR A 385 19.13 -32.13 10.18
C THR A 385 18.64 -31.05 11.16
N PRO A 386 17.74 -31.36 12.12
CA PRO A 386 17.31 -30.41 13.15
C PRO A 386 18.49 -29.79 13.91
N GLN A 387 19.52 -30.58 14.22
CA GLN A 387 20.72 -30.11 14.91
C GLN A 387 21.49 -29.10 14.06
N GLU A 388 21.61 -29.32 12.75
CA GLU A 388 22.32 -28.43 11.84
C GLU A 388 21.56 -27.12 11.59
N ARG A 389 20.22 -27.17 11.65
CA ARG A 389 19.37 -25.97 11.60
C ARG A 389 19.49 -25.13 12.86
N ALA A 390 19.62 -25.79 14.03
CA ALA A 390 19.75 -25.10 15.31
C ALA A 390 21.13 -24.48 15.51
N ASP A 391 22.21 -25.20 15.14
CA ASP A 391 23.60 -24.71 15.31
C ASP A 391 24.41 -24.84 14.00
N PRO A 392 24.57 -23.75 13.28
CA PRO A 392 25.36 -23.71 12.03
C PRO A 392 26.86 -24.08 12.20
N LYS A 393 27.38 -24.00 13.42
CA LYS A 393 28.81 -24.30 13.69
C LYS A 393 29.15 -25.77 13.50
N VAL A 394 28.13 -26.66 13.56
CA VAL A 394 28.35 -28.11 13.34
C VAL A 394 28.52 -28.47 11.85
N LEU A 395 28.32 -27.52 10.92
CA LEU A 395 28.40 -27.74 9.47
C LEU A 395 29.87 -27.87 9.00
N ASN A 396 30.39 -29.10 9.03
CA ASN A 396 31.68 -29.45 8.47
C ASN A 396 31.58 -29.84 6.98
N GLY A 397 32.73 -30.14 6.35
CA GLY A 397 32.81 -30.47 4.92
C GLY A 397 31.96 -31.68 4.51
N SER A 398 31.94 -32.75 5.31
CA SER A 398 31.15 -33.95 5.02
C SER A 398 29.64 -33.70 5.11
N ARG A 399 29.18 -32.89 6.08
CA ARG A 399 27.80 -32.49 6.24
C ARG A 399 27.35 -31.60 5.08
N ARG A 400 28.20 -30.64 4.66
CA ARG A 400 27.93 -29.79 3.48
C ARG A 400 27.79 -30.62 2.19
N ALA A 401 28.68 -31.64 2.01
CA ALA A 401 28.59 -32.56 0.87
C ALA A 401 27.27 -33.39 0.89
N ARG A 402 26.79 -33.80 2.06
CA ARG A 402 25.52 -34.50 2.21
C ARG A 402 24.35 -33.57 1.89
N ILE A 403 24.36 -32.34 2.43
CA ILE A 403 23.32 -31.32 2.17
C ILE A 403 23.29 -30.96 0.68
N SER A 404 24.47 -30.86 0.03
CA SER A 404 24.58 -30.64 -1.42
C SER A 404 23.89 -31.73 -2.23
N ARG A 405 24.09 -32.99 -1.88
CA ARG A 405 23.42 -34.13 -2.53
C ARG A 405 21.92 -34.16 -2.28
N GLY A 406 21.49 -33.82 -1.06
CA GLY A 406 20.05 -33.79 -0.68
C GLY A 406 19.28 -32.65 -1.31
N SER A 407 19.88 -31.47 -1.40
CA SER A 407 19.25 -30.26 -1.96
C SER A 407 19.42 -30.13 -3.49
N GLY A 408 20.34 -30.90 -4.11
CA GLY A 408 20.72 -30.72 -5.50
C GLY A 408 21.46 -29.39 -5.77
N ARG A 409 22.08 -28.78 -4.75
CA ARG A 409 22.77 -27.49 -4.86
C ARG A 409 24.26 -27.61 -4.65
N ALA A 410 25.00 -26.70 -5.28
CA ALA A 410 26.46 -26.69 -5.16
C ALA A 410 26.94 -26.35 -3.72
N ILE A 411 28.07 -26.91 -3.32
CA ILE A 411 28.69 -26.61 -1.99
C ILE A 411 28.95 -25.10 -1.84
N SER A 412 29.29 -24.41 -2.93
CA SER A 412 29.50 -22.96 -2.95
C SER A 412 28.22 -22.19 -2.54
N GLU A 413 27.04 -22.62 -2.98
CA GLU A 413 25.76 -22.01 -2.59
C GLU A 413 25.47 -22.23 -1.11
N ILE A 414 25.78 -23.40 -0.57
CA ILE A 414 25.65 -23.71 0.85
C ILE A 414 26.59 -22.82 1.68
N ASN A 415 27.82 -22.62 1.22
CA ASN A 415 28.79 -21.75 1.90
C ASN A 415 28.30 -20.30 1.93
N SER A 416 27.83 -19.78 0.80
CA SER A 416 27.25 -18.43 0.71
C SER A 416 26.04 -18.26 1.61
N LEU A 417 25.18 -19.28 1.73
CA LEU A 417 24.04 -19.25 2.65
C LEU A 417 24.52 -19.17 4.12
N VAL A 418 25.48 -19.98 4.51
CA VAL A 418 26.04 -19.99 5.88
C VAL A 418 26.71 -18.65 6.22
N GLU A 419 27.43 -18.04 5.28
CA GLU A 419 28.05 -16.72 5.47
C GLU A 419 27.00 -15.63 5.64
N ARG A 420 25.98 -15.58 4.77
CA ARG A 420 24.85 -14.63 4.88
C ARG A 420 24.10 -14.79 6.19
N PHE A 421 23.84 -16.03 6.58
CA PHE A 421 23.20 -16.34 7.86
C PHE A 421 24.03 -15.86 9.06
N SER A 422 25.34 -16.10 9.04
CA SER A 422 26.25 -15.63 10.09
C SER A 422 26.32 -14.09 10.17
N GLY A 423 26.22 -13.41 9.02
CA GLY A 423 26.08 -11.96 8.94
C GLY A 423 24.79 -11.46 9.60
N ALA A 424 23.66 -12.10 9.31
CA ALA A 424 22.37 -11.78 9.90
C ALA A 424 22.37 -12.00 11.43
N GLN A 425 22.94 -13.10 11.93
CA GLN A 425 23.10 -13.34 13.37
C GLN A 425 23.92 -12.23 14.06
N LYS A 426 25.02 -11.79 13.44
CA LYS A 426 25.85 -10.70 13.98
C LYS A 426 25.08 -9.40 14.05
N MET A 427 24.32 -9.08 13.00
CA MET A 427 23.51 -7.88 12.94
C MET A 427 22.41 -7.87 14.01
N MET A 428 21.73 -9.00 14.22
CA MET A 428 20.75 -9.16 15.28
C MET A 428 21.36 -9.02 16.68
N LYS A 429 22.53 -9.60 16.91
CA LYS A 429 23.27 -9.41 18.18
C LYS A 429 23.67 -7.95 18.42
N GLN A 430 24.04 -7.22 17.38
CA GLN A 430 24.34 -5.78 17.47
C GLN A 430 23.09 -4.93 17.78
N MET A 431 21.95 -5.21 17.14
CA MET A 431 20.69 -4.55 17.44
C MET A 431 20.27 -4.76 18.91
N ARG A 432 20.41 -5.97 19.43
CA ARG A 432 20.10 -6.31 20.84
C ARG A 432 20.96 -5.52 21.83
N ASN A 433 22.22 -5.29 21.49
CA ASN A 433 23.18 -4.57 22.35
C ASN A 433 23.09 -3.03 22.22
N GLY A 434 22.04 -2.50 21.56
CA GLY A 434 21.81 -1.06 21.46
C GLY A 434 22.64 -0.36 20.38
N GLY A 435 23.35 -1.11 19.54
CA GLY A 435 24.05 -0.58 18.38
C GLY A 435 23.17 -0.69 17.14
N MET A 436 22.49 0.38 16.73
CA MET A 436 21.94 0.45 15.37
C MET A 436 23.11 0.56 14.39
N PRO A 437 23.29 -0.39 13.44
CA PRO A 437 24.18 -0.16 12.32
C PRO A 437 23.62 1.02 11.53
N GLY A 438 24.42 2.07 11.34
CA GLY A 438 24.03 3.22 10.55
C GLY A 438 23.68 2.76 9.13
N ILE A 439 22.41 2.85 8.76
CA ILE A 439 21.98 2.72 7.37
C ILE A 439 22.49 3.99 6.68
N PRO A 440 23.32 3.91 5.64
CA PRO A 440 23.76 5.10 4.90
C PRO A 440 22.52 5.78 4.30
N GLY A 441 22.18 6.99 4.79
CA GLY A 441 21.05 7.78 4.29
C GLY A 441 19.97 8.13 5.30
N MET A 442 19.93 7.54 6.50
CA MET A 442 19.03 7.96 7.58
C MET A 442 19.78 8.84 8.57
N GLY A 443 19.61 10.15 8.45
CA GLY A 443 20.07 11.12 9.43
C GLY A 443 19.48 10.83 10.82
N GLY A 444 20.34 10.88 11.83
CA GLY A 444 20.15 10.36 13.16
C GLY A 444 18.78 10.65 13.80
N MET A 445 18.10 9.60 14.22
CA MET A 445 17.05 9.71 15.22
C MET A 445 17.64 10.19 16.56
N PRO A 446 16.97 11.08 17.29
CA PRO A 446 17.43 11.52 18.58
C PRO A 446 17.54 10.30 19.52
N LYS A 447 18.69 10.14 20.15
CA LYS A 447 18.89 9.14 21.20
C LYS A 447 17.87 9.40 22.31
N ILE A 448 16.97 8.44 22.53
CA ILE A 448 16.16 8.39 23.75
C ILE A 448 17.17 8.31 24.89
N ALA A 449 17.24 9.38 25.68
CA ALA A 449 18.08 9.41 26.87
C ALA A 449 17.65 8.25 27.78
N LYS A 450 18.51 7.28 28.00
CA LYS A 450 18.35 6.32 29.09
C LYS A 450 18.43 7.15 30.37
N ASP A 451 17.37 7.13 31.17
CA ASP A 451 17.41 7.60 32.56
C ASP A 451 18.53 6.85 33.27
N ASN A 452 19.67 7.50 33.41
CA ASN A 452 20.72 7.01 34.27
C ASN A 452 20.23 7.14 35.70
N PRO A 453 20.22 6.09 36.51
CA PRO A 453 19.95 6.24 37.94
C PRO A 453 20.99 7.20 38.54
N PRO A 454 20.58 8.06 39.48
CA PRO A 454 21.48 9.06 40.06
C PRO A 454 22.73 8.36 40.63
N PRO A 455 23.91 8.97 40.50
CA PRO A 455 25.15 8.37 40.98
C PRO A 455 25.05 8.06 42.48
N LYS A 456 25.25 6.80 42.85
CA LYS A 456 25.32 6.38 44.25
C LYS A 456 26.40 7.24 44.94
N LYS A 457 26.03 8.03 45.94
CA LYS A 457 26.96 8.75 46.80
C LYS A 457 27.96 7.75 47.37
N LYS A 458 29.26 7.94 47.07
CA LYS A 458 30.34 7.15 47.68
C LYS A 458 30.24 7.27 49.19
N SER A 459 30.15 6.14 49.86
CA SER A 459 30.21 6.14 51.33
C SER A 459 31.55 6.70 51.78
N ARG A 460 31.55 7.72 52.64
CA ARG A 460 32.78 8.30 53.22
C ARG A 460 33.54 7.22 53.96
N SER A 461 34.84 7.18 53.76
CA SER A 461 35.73 6.28 54.47
C SER A 461 35.60 6.46 55.97
N GLY A 462 35.53 5.37 56.73
CA GLY A 462 35.51 5.43 58.22
C GLY A 462 36.86 5.79 58.86
N ASN A 463 37.93 5.96 58.04
CA ASN A 463 39.27 6.28 58.54
C ASN A 463 39.50 7.81 58.52
N PRO A 464 39.80 8.48 59.67
CA PRO A 464 39.99 9.93 59.77
C PRO A 464 41.16 10.46 58.92
N ALA A 465 42.25 9.70 58.78
CA ALA A 465 43.42 10.09 58.00
C ALA A 465 43.16 10.14 56.48
N LYS A 466 42.22 9.34 55.95
CA LYS A 466 41.83 9.39 54.55
C LYS A 466 40.83 10.50 54.24
N ARG A 467 40.05 10.95 55.22
CA ARG A 467 39.15 12.09 55.07
C ARG A 467 39.86 13.43 54.85
N ALA A 468 40.97 13.61 55.55
CA ALA A 468 41.80 14.83 55.44
C ALA A 468 42.51 14.93 54.05
N ALA A 469 42.80 13.80 53.42
CA ALA A 469 43.43 13.78 52.09
C ALA A 469 42.39 14.00 50.94
N GLU A 470 41.10 13.73 51.17
CA GLU A 470 40.01 13.93 50.18
C GLU A 470 39.40 15.33 50.20
N GLU A 471 39.65 16.13 51.27
CA GLU A 471 39.16 17.54 51.39
C GLU A 471 40.23 18.55 50.94
N GLY A 472 41.43 18.15 50.54
CA GLY A 472 42.56 18.99 50.16
C GLY A 472 43.01 18.88 48.68
N SER A 473 42.18 18.30 47.78
CA SER A 473 42.45 18.25 46.34
C SER A 473 41.30 18.75 45.50
#